data_e7c5ae9058536f508c94205166b37815
#
_entry.id   e7c5ae9058536f508c94205166b37815
#
_cell.length_a   1.000
_cell.length_b   1.000
_cell.length_c   1.000
_cell.angle_alpha   90.00
_cell.angle_beta   90.00
_cell.angle_gamma   90.00
#
_symmetry.space_group_name_H-M   'P 1'
#
loop_
_entity.id
_entity.type
_entity.pdbx_description
1 polymer ?
#
loop_
_entity_poly.entity_id
_entity_poly.type
_entity_poly.pdbx_seq_one_letter_code
_entity_poly.pdbx_strand_id
1 'polypeptide(L)'
;MDKVKVTFDKWAIIGRAELMQREHEKPVLKFLKSISFEKPFSFLDVGCGNGWVVRKIAKMKLCKKAVGIDKSKNMIKNSRSKKKHPKEQYFQKDIQSWNYNGKFDFIFSMESIYYSESLDLALSKIYKILKPGGQFFCGTDFYKENKATARWSIQMKIPMHLKSKTEWKKLFMSHGFKTKTRQIKDPKNRKKWKRELGTLFIIGTK
;
A
#
# COMPACT_ATOMS: atom_id res chain seq x y z
N MET A 1 13.37 12.73 -15.21
CA MET A 1 12.97 13.06 -13.82
C MET A 1 11.80 12.17 -13.42
N ASP A 2 11.84 11.49 -12.27
CA ASP A 2 10.77 10.63 -11.78
C ASP A 2 9.56 11.48 -11.34
N LYS A 3 8.55 11.57 -12.24
CA LYS A 3 7.33 12.36 -12.02
C LYS A 3 6.55 11.91 -10.78
N VAL A 4 6.55 10.61 -10.49
CA VAL A 4 5.89 10.04 -9.30
C VAL A 4 6.53 10.60 -8.05
N LYS A 5 7.87 10.45 -7.92
CA LYS A 5 8.63 10.96 -6.78
C LYS A 5 8.42 12.47 -6.57
N VAL A 6 8.53 13.27 -7.64
CA VAL A 6 8.36 14.74 -7.58
C VAL A 6 6.96 15.12 -7.08
N THR A 7 5.93 14.43 -7.57
CA THR A 7 4.55 14.71 -7.16
C THR A 7 4.34 14.41 -5.67
N PHE A 8 4.83 13.26 -5.20
CA PHE A 8 4.67 12.89 -3.79
C PHE A 8 5.56 13.70 -2.86
N ASP A 9 6.75 14.14 -3.29
CA ASP A 9 7.57 15.12 -2.56
C ASP A 9 6.80 16.44 -2.36
N LYS A 10 6.11 16.94 -3.41
CA LYS A 10 5.25 18.13 -3.31
C LYS A 10 4.06 17.90 -2.39
N TRP A 11 3.37 16.76 -2.51
CA TRP A 11 2.21 16.43 -1.67
C TRP A 11 2.55 16.35 -0.18
N ALA A 12 3.75 15.87 0.14
CA ALA A 12 4.24 15.85 1.52
C ALA A 12 4.42 17.26 2.11
N ILE A 13 4.82 18.24 1.28
CA ILE A 13 5.01 19.64 1.72
C ILE A 13 3.69 20.36 1.92
N ILE A 14 2.71 20.18 1.00
CA ILE A 14 1.43 20.91 1.00
C ILE A 14 0.36 20.26 1.87
N GLY A 15 0.69 19.28 2.73
CA GLY A 15 -0.27 18.62 3.63
C GLY A 15 -1.22 17.63 2.95
N ARG A 16 -1.01 17.28 1.67
CA ARG A 16 -1.89 16.35 0.94
C ARG A 16 -1.74 14.91 1.42
N ALA A 17 -0.62 14.56 2.05
CA ALA A 17 -0.41 13.26 2.67
C ALA A 17 -1.43 12.96 3.79
N GLU A 18 -1.77 13.96 4.60
CA GLU A 18 -2.76 13.88 5.66
C GLU A 18 -4.19 13.76 5.09
N LEU A 19 -4.47 14.45 3.99
CA LEU A 19 -5.74 14.30 3.28
C LEU A 19 -5.90 12.88 2.74
N MET A 20 -4.86 12.34 2.09
CA MET A 20 -4.86 10.95 1.60
C MET A 20 -5.05 9.94 2.74
N GLN A 21 -4.42 10.15 3.89
CA GLN A 21 -4.68 9.34 5.07
C GLN A 21 -6.16 9.34 5.44
N ARG A 22 -6.79 10.53 5.59
CA ARG A 22 -8.21 10.65 5.96
C ARG A 22 -9.14 9.95 4.95
N GLU A 23 -8.83 10.05 3.66
CA GLU A 23 -9.61 9.41 2.59
C GLU A 23 -9.56 7.88 2.62
N HIS A 24 -8.46 7.29 3.09
CA HIS A 24 -8.24 5.85 3.06
C HIS A 24 -8.29 5.17 4.45
N GLU A 25 -8.24 5.94 5.54
CA GLU A 25 -8.15 5.37 6.90
C GLU A 25 -9.28 4.38 7.19
N LYS A 26 -10.51 4.74 6.89
CA LYS A 26 -11.68 3.91 7.22
C LYS A 26 -11.68 2.55 6.51
N PRO A 27 -11.55 2.45 5.17
CA PRO A 27 -11.49 1.16 4.50
C PRO A 27 -10.26 0.34 4.88
N VAL A 28 -9.09 0.98 5.06
CA VAL A 28 -7.86 0.29 5.49
C VAL A 28 -8.01 -0.28 6.89
N LEU A 29 -8.50 0.49 7.86
CA LEU A 29 -8.70 -0.01 9.23
C LEU A 29 -9.74 -1.13 9.27
N LYS A 30 -10.84 -1.03 8.50
CA LYS A 30 -11.83 -2.10 8.38
C LYS A 30 -11.20 -3.37 7.78
N PHE A 31 -10.35 -3.23 6.78
CA PHE A 31 -9.61 -4.35 6.19
C PHE A 31 -8.64 -4.97 7.21
N LEU A 32 -7.76 -4.16 7.83
CA LEU A 32 -6.76 -4.66 8.79
C LEU A 32 -7.37 -5.34 10.01
N LYS A 33 -8.53 -4.85 10.52
CA LYS A 33 -9.29 -5.52 11.60
C LYS A 33 -9.80 -6.90 11.22
N SER A 34 -9.94 -7.20 9.94
CA SER A 34 -10.39 -8.51 9.44
C SER A 34 -9.25 -9.50 9.19
N ILE A 35 -8.00 -9.07 9.41
CA ILE A 35 -6.82 -9.94 9.32
C ILE A 35 -6.52 -10.49 10.70
N SER A 36 -6.31 -11.79 10.77
CA SER A 36 -5.87 -12.46 12.00
C SER A 36 -4.35 -12.33 12.13
N PHE A 37 -3.89 -11.71 13.21
CA PHE A 37 -2.48 -11.60 13.60
C PHE A 37 -2.28 -12.49 14.84
N GLU A 38 -2.12 -13.80 14.64
CA GLU A 38 -2.14 -14.81 15.72
C GLU A 38 -0.77 -15.06 16.36
N LYS A 39 0.30 -14.70 15.65
CA LYS A 39 1.70 -14.94 16.07
C LYS A 39 2.49 -13.64 16.02
N PRO A 40 3.64 -13.56 16.73
CA PRO A 40 4.56 -12.44 16.56
C PRO A 40 4.94 -12.24 15.08
N PHE A 41 4.85 -11.00 14.57
CA PHE A 41 5.02 -10.73 13.16
C PHE A 41 5.86 -9.47 12.87
N SER A 42 6.41 -9.45 11.66
CA SER A 42 7.04 -8.31 11.00
C SER A 42 6.17 -7.80 9.86
N PHE A 43 6.13 -6.49 9.70
CA PHE A 43 5.26 -5.80 8.75
C PHE A 43 6.05 -4.81 7.90
N LEU A 44 5.75 -4.76 6.59
CA LEU A 44 6.28 -3.76 5.65
C LEU A 44 5.12 -3.02 4.99
N ASP A 45 5.19 -1.70 4.94
CA ASP A 45 4.31 -0.84 4.18
C ASP A 45 5.07 -0.25 2.98
N VAL A 46 4.69 -0.62 1.76
CA VAL A 46 5.30 -0.18 0.50
C VAL A 46 4.53 1.03 -0.04
N GLY A 47 5.22 2.17 -0.16
CA GLY A 47 4.60 3.46 -0.42
C GLY A 47 3.88 3.98 0.83
N CYS A 48 4.57 3.98 1.96
CA CYS A 48 3.99 4.26 3.28
C CYS A 48 3.52 5.72 3.48
N GLY A 49 3.86 6.63 2.56
CA GLY A 49 3.53 8.05 2.66
C GLY A 49 3.97 8.65 4.00
N ASN A 50 3.05 9.28 4.73
CA ASN A 50 3.32 9.85 6.05
C ASN A 50 3.46 8.81 7.19
N GLY A 51 3.44 7.51 6.89
CA GLY A 51 3.70 6.41 7.83
C GLY A 51 2.55 6.04 8.77
N TRP A 52 1.33 6.48 8.51
CA TRP A 52 0.20 6.29 9.43
C TRP A 52 -0.19 4.82 9.65
N VAL A 53 -0.11 3.96 8.61
CA VAL A 53 -0.37 2.50 8.75
C VAL A 53 0.72 1.87 9.60
N VAL A 54 1.99 2.18 9.32
CA VAL A 54 3.13 1.69 10.11
C VAL A 54 2.96 2.02 11.58
N ARG A 55 2.56 3.28 11.91
CA ARG A 55 2.27 3.70 13.30
C ARG A 55 1.14 2.91 13.96
N LYS A 56 0.08 2.59 13.21
CA LYS A 56 -1.05 1.77 13.72
C LYS A 56 -0.60 0.35 14.02
N ILE A 57 0.13 -0.28 13.08
CA ILE A 57 0.63 -1.65 13.20
C ILE A 57 1.68 -1.77 14.33
N ALA A 58 2.59 -0.81 14.47
CA ALA A 58 3.62 -0.82 15.49
C ALA A 58 3.07 -0.89 16.93
N LYS A 59 1.85 -0.38 17.15
CA LYS A 59 1.15 -0.43 18.45
C LYS A 59 0.54 -1.80 18.77
N MET A 60 0.44 -2.69 17.79
CA MET A 60 -0.14 -4.02 18.04
C MET A 60 0.81 -4.86 18.91
N LYS A 61 0.26 -5.56 19.90
CA LYS A 61 1.02 -6.37 20.87
C LYS A 61 1.98 -7.35 20.19
N LEU A 62 1.50 -8.06 19.17
CA LEU A 62 2.25 -9.09 18.46
C LEU A 62 3.18 -8.53 17.37
N CYS A 63 3.10 -7.24 17.02
CA CYS A 63 4.04 -6.65 16.07
C CYS A 63 5.44 -6.58 16.69
N LYS A 64 6.44 -7.17 16.05
CA LYS A 64 7.85 -7.11 16.45
C LYS A 64 8.59 -5.98 15.72
N LYS A 65 8.21 -5.72 14.47
CA LYS A 65 8.85 -4.73 13.62
C LYS A 65 7.84 -4.23 12.58
N ALA A 66 7.71 -2.91 12.44
CA ALA A 66 6.90 -2.26 11.42
C ALA A 66 7.79 -1.32 10.60
N VAL A 67 7.96 -1.63 9.32
CA VAL A 67 8.81 -0.89 8.39
C VAL A 67 7.94 -0.16 7.38
N GLY A 68 8.26 1.09 7.06
CA GLY A 68 7.70 1.84 5.95
C GLY A 68 8.78 2.20 4.94
N ILE A 69 8.50 2.00 3.67
CA ILE A 69 9.34 2.51 2.57
C ILE A 69 8.53 3.41 1.65
N ASP A 70 9.17 4.46 1.15
CA ASP A 70 8.60 5.36 0.15
C ASP A 70 9.73 5.94 -0.73
N LYS A 71 9.45 6.18 -2.01
CA LYS A 71 10.41 6.83 -2.94
C LYS A 71 10.60 8.32 -2.59
N SER A 72 9.58 8.96 -2.04
CA SER A 72 9.60 10.38 -1.68
C SER A 72 10.42 10.62 -0.41
N LYS A 73 11.45 11.46 -0.54
CA LYS A 73 12.26 11.92 0.59
C LYS A 73 11.41 12.68 1.62
N ASN A 74 10.49 13.51 1.14
CA ASN A 74 9.65 14.34 2.00
C ASN A 74 8.56 13.53 2.73
N MET A 75 8.00 12.48 2.10
CA MET A 75 7.12 11.53 2.78
C MET A 75 7.85 10.82 3.92
N ILE A 76 9.07 10.35 3.69
CA ILE A 76 9.89 9.72 4.73
C ILE A 76 10.28 10.71 5.83
N LYS A 77 10.60 11.97 5.50
CA LYS A 77 10.82 13.01 6.51
C LYS A 77 9.58 13.18 7.41
N ASN A 78 8.39 13.28 6.80
CA ASN A 78 7.12 13.41 7.53
C ASN A 78 6.81 12.16 8.37
N SER A 79 7.09 10.95 7.86
CA SER A 79 6.86 9.73 8.62
C SER A 79 7.78 9.63 9.86
N ARG A 80 9.05 10.01 9.71
CA ARG A 80 10.05 10.02 10.79
C ARG A 80 9.72 11.07 11.86
N SER A 81 9.30 12.28 11.48
CA SER A 81 8.92 13.34 12.43
C SER A 81 7.69 12.95 13.29
N LYS A 82 6.87 12.04 12.80
CA LYS A 82 5.66 11.54 13.47
C LYS A 82 5.86 10.18 14.15
N LYS A 83 7.08 9.64 14.16
CA LYS A 83 7.43 8.38 14.83
C LYS A 83 7.13 8.46 16.32
N LYS A 84 6.45 7.43 16.87
CA LYS A 84 6.03 7.37 18.30
C LYS A 84 6.40 6.06 18.98
N HIS A 85 6.85 5.06 18.24
CA HIS A 85 7.10 3.73 18.78
C HIS A 85 8.46 3.18 18.32
N PRO A 86 9.26 2.51 19.16
CA PRO A 86 10.59 1.99 18.81
C PRO A 86 10.55 0.94 17.68
N LYS A 87 9.45 0.21 17.52
CA LYS A 87 9.27 -0.78 16.45
C LYS A 87 9.14 -0.17 15.05
N GLU A 88 8.90 1.14 14.93
CA GLU A 88 8.75 1.84 13.65
C GLU A 88 10.10 2.13 13.01
N GLN A 89 10.24 1.81 11.73
CA GLN A 89 11.41 2.13 10.91
C GLN A 89 10.95 2.69 9.58
N TYR A 90 11.61 3.74 9.07
CA TYR A 90 11.25 4.40 7.81
C TYR A 90 12.47 4.61 6.93
N PHE A 91 12.39 4.15 5.66
CA PHE A 91 13.49 4.26 4.71
C PHE A 91 13.02 4.85 3.38
N GLN A 92 13.82 5.77 2.83
CA GLN A 92 13.62 6.23 1.46
C GLN A 92 14.13 5.13 0.52
N LYS A 93 13.23 4.33 -0.01
CA LYS A 93 13.53 3.20 -0.91
C LYS A 93 12.41 3.00 -1.93
N ASP A 94 12.81 2.52 -3.13
CA ASP A 94 11.90 1.95 -4.10
C ASP A 94 11.91 0.43 -3.96
N ILE A 95 10.73 -0.17 -3.89
CA ILE A 95 10.59 -1.64 -3.76
C ILE A 95 11.26 -2.38 -4.93
N GLN A 96 11.30 -1.81 -6.13
CA GLN A 96 11.85 -2.44 -7.31
C GLN A 96 13.38 -2.58 -7.24
N SER A 97 14.06 -1.63 -6.60
CA SER A 97 15.53 -1.60 -6.46
C SER A 97 16.00 -1.96 -5.05
N TRP A 98 15.09 -2.12 -4.08
CA TRP A 98 15.49 -2.37 -2.71
C TRP A 98 16.00 -3.80 -2.50
N ASN A 99 17.28 -3.91 -2.20
CA ASN A 99 17.91 -5.17 -1.81
C ASN A 99 17.80 -5.35 -0.30
N TYR A 100 16.76 -6.06 0.13
CA TYR A 100 16.52 -6.39 1.54
C TYR A 100 16.77 -7.86 1.80
N ASN A 101 17.70 -8.16 2.70
CA ASN A 101 18.13 -9.54 3.00
C ASN A 101 17.23 -10.26 4.03
N GLY A 102 16.23 -9.55 4.58
CA GLY A 102 15.28 -10.14 5.52
C GLY A 102 13.99 -10.62 4.86
N LYS A 103 13.06 -11.07 5.69
CA LYS A 103 11.72 -11.49 5.29
C LYS A 103 10.68 -10.85 6.18
N PHE A 104 9.47 -10.62 5.62
CA PHE A 104 8.31 -10.12 6.34
C PHE A 104 7.20 -11.17 6.40
N ASP A 105 6.45 -11.15 7.49
CA ASP A 105 5.24 -11.96 7.63
C ASP A 105 4.08 -11.34 6.83
N PHE A 106 3.98 -10.00 6.87
CA PHE A 106 2.96 -9.24 6.16
C PHE A 106 3.59 -8.06 5.41
N ILE A 107 3.18 -7.89 4.15
CA ILE A 107 3.49 -6.71 3.35
C ILE A 107 2.17 -6.05 2.98
N PHE A 108 2.14 -4.73 3.02
CA PHE A 108 0.98 -3.90 2.71
C PHE A 108 1.36 -2.82 1.69
N SER A 109 0.44 -2.41 0.86
CA SER A 109 0.55 -1.24 0.00
C SER A 109 -0.84 -0.67 -0.22
N MET A 110 -1.02 0.63 0.00
CA MET A 110 -2.28 1.33 -0.28
C MET A 110 -2.04 2.48 -1.26
N GLU A 111 -2.78 2.47 -2.38
CA GLU A 111 -2.69 3.51 -3.42
C GLU A 111 -1.25 3.81 -3.87
N SER A 112 -0.42 2.79 -4.00
CA SER A 112 1.00 2.98 -4.28
C SER A 112 1.56 2.09 -5.38
N ILE A 113 1.34 0.77 -5.33
CA ILE A 113 2.04 -0.19 -6.20
C ILE A 113 1.80 0.08 -7.70
N TYR A 114 0.66 0.61 -8.08
CA TYR A 114 0.31 0.91 -9.47
C TYR A 114 1.08 2.11 -10.07
N TYR A 115 1.88 2.82 -9.26
CA TYR A 115 2.86 3.82 -9.73
C TYR A 115 4.23 3.22 -10.06
N SER A 116 4.45 1.93 -9.82
CA SER A 116 5.72 1.26 -10.15
C SER A 116 6.00 1.35 -11.65
N GLU A 117 7.26 1.51 -12.04
CA GLU A 117 7.66 1.47 -13.46
C GLU A 117 7.37 0.09 -14.06
N SER A 118 7.67 -0.97 -13.29
CA SER A 118 7.33 -2.36 -13.61
C SER A 118 6.58 -3.00 -12.45
N LEU A 119 5.32 -3.38 -12.67
CA LEU A 119 4.54 -4.16 -11.71
C LEU A 119 5.14 -5.55 -11.50
N ASP A 120 5.66 -6.16 -12.56
CA ASP A 120 6.27 -7.50 -12.50
C ASP A 120 7.50 -7.49 -11.59
N LEU A 121 8.38 -6.50 -11.75
CA LEU A 121 9.55 -6.37 -10.89
C LEU A 121 9.16 -6.08 -9.44
N ALA A 122 8.18 -5.20 -9.21
CA ALA A 122 7.71 -4.88 -7.87
C ALA A 122 7.11 -6.12 -7.17
N LEU A 123 6.25 -6.89 -7.87
CA LEU A 123 5.64 -8.09 -7.32
C LEU A 123 6.65 -9.21 -7.09
N SER A 124 7.61 -9.41 -8.00
CA SER A 124 8.71 -10.36 -7.82
C SER A 124 9.54 -10.04 -6.57
N LYS A 125 9.89 -8.77 -6.37
CA LYS A 125 10.62 -8.31 -5.16
C LYS A 125 9.79 -8.53 -3.89
N ILE A 126 8.49 -8.17 -3.91
CA ILE A 126 7.58 -8.41 -2.79
C ILE A 126 7.49 -9.90 -2.45
N TYR A 127 7.30 -10.75 -3.47
CA TYR A 127 7.25 -12.20 -3.28
C TYR A 127 8.55 -12.73 -2.67
N LYS A 128 9.71 -12.25 -3.16
CA LYS A 128 11.04 -12.65 -2.66
C LYS A 128 11.21 -12.35 -1.18
N ILE A 129 10.76 -11.18 -0.69
CA ILE A 129 10.93 -10.74 0.70
C ILE A 129 9.77 -11.12 1.63
N LEU A 130 8.77 -11.86 1.15
CA LEU A 130 7.78 -12.53 1.99
C LEU A 130 8.30 -13.84 2.52
N LYS A 131 7.97 -14.17 3.78
CA LYS A 131 8.16 -15.51 4.34
C LYS A 131 7.22 -16.52 3.64
N PRO A 132 7.55 -17.83 3.63
CA PRO A 132 6.58 -18.87 3.30
C PRO A 132 5.32 -18.71 4.17
N GLY A 133 4.14 -18.77 3.57
CA GLY A 133 2.85 -18.48 4.25
C GLY A 133 2.59 -17.02 4.55
N GLY A 134 3.52 -16.12 4.27
CA GLY A 134 3.33 -14.67 4.43
C GLY A 134 2.33 -14.09 3.43
N GLN A 135 1.76 -12.92 3.75
CA GLN A 135 0.72 -12.31 2.94
C GLN A 135 1.09 -10.91 2.45
N PHE A 136 0.75 -10.63 1.20
CA PHE A 136 0.79 -9.29 0.62
C PHE A 136 -0.62 -8.75 0.41
N PHE A 137 -0.90 -7.58 0.96
CA PHE A 137 -2.17 -6.86 0.86
C PHE A 137 -1.99 -5.61 0.01
N CYS A 138 -2.58 -5.59 -1.18
CA CYS A 138 -2.55 -4.44 -2.08
C CYS A 138 -3.94 -3.79 -2.13
N GLY A 139 -4.08 -2.60 -1.57
CA GLY A 139 -5.30 -1.81 -1.59
C GLY A 139 -5.27 -0.76 -2.70
N THR A 140 -6.37 -0.63 -3.45
CA THR A 140 -6.51 0.40 -4.48
C THR A 140 -7.95 0.85 -4.67
N ASP A 141 -8.13 2.15 -4.91
CA ASP A 141 -9.35 2.75 -5.43
C ASP A 141 -9.29 2.90 -6.96
N PHE A 142 -8.06 2.81 -7.53
CA PHE A 142 -7.78 2.95 -8.96
C PHE A 142 -7.82 1.57 -9.66
N TYR A 143 -9.02 1.19 -10.15
CA TYR A 143 -9.22 -0.05 -10.91
C TYR A 143 -10.32 0.12 -11.96
N LYS A 144 -10.30 -0.67 -13.05
CA LYS A 144 -11.12 -0.46 -14.26
C LYS A 144 -12.62 -0.39 -14.00
N GLU A 145 -13.13 -1.16 -13.06
CA GLU A 145 -14.55 -1.17 -12.71
C GLU A 145 -14.98 0.10 -11.95
N ASN A 146 -14.03 0.82 -11.32
CA ASN A 146 -14.29 2.10 -10.68
C ASN A 146 -14.10 3.27 -11.68
N LYS A 147 -15.11 3.52 -12.49
CA LYS A 147 -15.08 4.56 -13.54
C LYS A 147 -14.77 5.97 -12.99
N ALA A 148 -15.12 6.24 -11.74
CA ALA A 148 -14.86 7.54 -11.11
C ALA A 148 -13.37 7.84 -10.93
N THR A 149 -12.51 6.81 -10.88
CA THR A 149 -11.07 6.96 -10.70
C THR A 149 -10.26 6.71 -11.99
N ALA A 150 -10.87 6.15 -13.02
CA ALA A 150 -10.20 5.71 -14.25
C ALA A 150 -9.38 6.81 -14.96
N ARG A 151 -9.73 8.08 -14.75
CA ARG A 151 -9.03 9.23 -15.35
C ARG A 151 -7.93 9.85 -14.46
N TRP A 152 -7.63 9.27 -13.30
CA TRP A 152 -6.64 9.85 -12.38
C TRP A 152 -5.25 9.97 -13.01
N SER A 153 -4.78 9.03 -13.79
CA SER A 153 -3.48 9.10 -14.48
C SER A 153 -3.38 10.33 -15.40
N ILE A 154 -4.46 10.64 -16.12
CA ILE A 154 -4.56 11.82 -16.99
C ILE A 154 -4.60 13.10 -16.17
N GLN A 155 -5.45 13.17 -15.14
CA GLN A 155 -5.61 14.33 -14.29
C GLN A 155 -4.33 14.69 -13.52
N MET A 156 -3.61 13.67 -13.04
CA MET A 156 -2.36 13.85 -12.30
C MET A 156 -1.13 13.97 -13.21
N LYS A 157 -1.28 13.65 -14.51
CA LYS A 157 -0.18 13.61 -15.49
C LYS A 157 0.98 12.68 -15.05
N ILE A 158 0.63 11.57 -14.39
CA ILE A 158 1.56 10.56 -13.88
C ILE A 158 1.19 9.21 -14.48
N PRO A 159 2.17 8.39 -14.95
CA PRO A 159 1.90 7.04 -15.39
C PRO A 159 1.37 6.19 -14.23
N MET A 160 0.31 5.45 -14.50
CA MET A 160 -0.35 4.57 -13.54
C MET A 160 -0.88 3.32 -14.26
N HIS A 161 -0.73 2.16 -13.64
CA HIS A 161 -1.22 0.90 -14.19
C HIS A 161 -2.69 0.68 -13.82
N LEU A 162 -3.60 1.03 -14.74
CA LEU A 162 -5.04 0.76 -14.59
C LEU A 162 -5.34 -0.70 -14.95
N LYS A 163 -5.74 -1.49 -13.97
CA LYS A 163 -6.11 -2.91 -14.13
C LYS A 163 -7.50 -3.19 -13.58
N SER A 164 -8.20 -4.17 -14.17
CA SER A 164 -9.45 -4.71 -13.61
C SER A 164 -9.14 -5.61 -12.39
N LYS A 165 -10.16 -5.97 -11.63
CA LYS A 165 -10.06 -6.96 -10.55
C LYS A 165 -9.48 -8.28 -11.04
N THR A 166 -9.92 -8.73 -12.20
CA THR A 166 -9.45 -9.98 -12.81
C THR A 166 -7.98 -9.88 -13.25
N GLU A 167 -7.58 -8.76 -13.87
CA GLU A 167 -6.19 -8.55 -14.28
C GLU A 167 -5.25 -8.44 -13.07
N TRP A 168 -5.67 -7.77 -11.99
CA TRP A 168 -4.90 -7.76 -10.74
C TRP A 168 -4.72 -9.16 -10.17
N LYS A 169 -5.82 -9.95 -10.12
CA LYS A 169 -5.76 -11.34 -9.63
C LYS A 169 -4.82 -12.19 -10.48
N LYS A 170 -4.92 -12.14 -11.82
CA LYS A 170 -4.06 -12.89 -12.73
C LYS A 170 -2.59 -12.49 -12.55
N LEU A 171 -2.29 -11.19 -12.43
CA LEU A 171 -0.94 -10.69 -12.23
C LEU A 171 -0.31 -11.20 -10.92
N PHE A 172 -1.06 -11.24 -9.82
CA PHE A 172 -0.57 -11.82 -8.57
C PHE A 172 -0.31 -13.33 -8.72
N MET A 173 -1.22 -14.05 -9.38
CA MET A 173 -1.07 -15.49 -9.60
C MET A 173 0.14 -15.81 -10.46
N SER A 174 0.45 -15.02 -11.50
CA SER A 174 1.64 -15.22 -12.34
C SER A 174 2.96 -15.04 -11.59
N HIS A 175 2.93 -14.37 -10.42
CA HIS A 175 4.09 -14.23 -9.52
C HIS A 175 4.08 -15.25 -8.36
N GLY A 176 3.28 -16.32 -8.45
CA GLY A 176 3.27 -17.42 -7.49
C GLY A 176 2.36 -17.22 -6.27
N PHE A 177 1.60 -16.13 -6.20
CA PHE A 177 0.68 -15.93 -5.07
C PHE A 177 -0.60 -16.76 -5.21
N LYS A 178 -1.02 -17.41 -4.12
CA LYS A 178 -2.44 -17.81 -3.95
C LYS A 178 -3.24 -16.54 -3.70
N THR A 179 -4.17 -16.20 -4.61
CA THR A 179 -4.74 -14.85 -4.67
C THR A 179 -6.24 -14.83 -4.40
N LYS A 180 -6.67 -13.93 -3.50
CA LYS A 180 -8.07 -13.57 -3.23
C LYS A 180 -8.27 -12.07 -3.44
N THR A 181 -9.52 -11.64 -3.67
CA THR A 181 -9.87 -10.22 -3.74
C THR A 181 -11.01 -9.92 -2.76
N ARG A 182 -11.00 -8.70 -2.21
CA ARG A 182 -12.04 -8.23 -1.30
C ARG A 182 -12.31 -6.75 -1.56
N GLN A 183 -13.57 -6.35 -1.60
CA GLN A 183 -13.97 -4.94 -1.66
C GLN A 183 -14.47 -4.48 -0.30
N ILE A 184 -13.93 -3.36 0.16
CA ILE A 184 -14.36 -2.72 1.40
C ILE A 184 -15.18 -1.49 1.05
N LYS A 185 -16.49 -1.61 1.16
CA LYS A 185 -17.43 -0.52 0.93
C LYS A 185 -17.58 0.35 2.19
N ASP A 186 -17.84 1.64 1.96
CA ASP A 186 -18.20 2.60 3.00
C ASP A 186 -19.62 3.16 2.74
N PRO A 187 -20.68 2.53 3.26
CA PRO A 187 -22.06 2.90 2.98
C PRO A 187 -22.44 4.35 3.34
N LYS A 188 -21.69 4.97 4.27
CA LYS A 188 -21.91 6.33 4.73
C LYS A 188 -21.00 7.37 4.05
N ASN A 189 -20.23 6.97 3.03
CA ASN A 189 -19.32 7.87 2.34
C ASN A 189 -20.07 8.84 1.41
N ARG A 190 -19.61 10.10 1.31
CA ARG A 190 -20.20 11.08 0.38
C ARG A 190 -20.02 10.69 -1.08
N LYS A 191 -18.90 10.05 -1.42
CA LYS A 191 -18.59 9.60 -2.78
C LYS A 191 -19.38 8.33 -3.11
N LYS A 192 -20.25 8.40 -4.12
CA LYS A 192 -21.12 7.27 -4.57
C LYS A 192 -20.32 5.99 -4.77
N TRP A 193 -19.21 6.06 -5.50
CA TRP A 193 -18.37 4.89 -5.78
C TRP A 193 -17.77 4.25 -4.51
N LYS A 194 -17.49 5.00 -3.44
CA LYS A 194 -17.05 4.40 -2.16
C LYS A 194 -18.17 3.63 -1.47
N ARG A 195 -19.42 4.04 -1.67
CA ARG A 195 -20.58 3.30 -1.16
C ARG A 195 -20.85 2.01 -1.94
N GLU A 196 -20.77 2.08 -3.26
CA GLU A 196 -21.18 1.00 -4.15
C GLU A 196 -20.08 0.01 -4.47
N LEU A 197 -18.90 0.49 -4.79
CA LEU A 197 -17.72 -0.31 -5.20
C LEU A 197 -16.72 -0.46 -4.06
N GLY A 198 -16.38 0.65 -3.39
CA GLY A 198 -15.41 0.66 -2.30
C GLY A 198 -13.96 0.49 -2.76
N THR A 199 -13.08 0.33 -1.79
CA THR A 199 -11.67 0.03 -2.00
C THR A 199 -11.46 -1.45 -2.30
N LEU A 200 -10.77 -1.75 -3.39
CA LEU A 200 -10.37 -3.11 -3.76
C LEU A 200 -9.10 -3.49 -3.01
N PHE A 201 -9.11 -4.63 -2.35
CA PHE A 201 -7.92 -5.28 -1.79
C PHE A 201 -7.65 -6.58 -2.54
N ILE A 202 -6.43 -6.72 -3.06
CA ILE A 202 -5.87 -7.96 -3.61
C ILE A 202 -5.01 -8.57 -2.51
N ILE A 203 -5.27 -9.81 -2.19
CA ILE A 203 -4.60 -10.56 -1.10
C ILE A 203 -3.83 -11.69 -1.74
N GLY A 204 -2.51 -11.62 -1.70
CA GLY A 204 -1.61 -12.66 -2.17
C GLY A 204 -0.98 -13.39 -1.00
N THR A 205 -1.10 -14.72 -0.93
CA THR A 205 -0.38 -15.58 0.03
C THR A 205 0.73 -16.31 -0.69
N LYS A 206 1.95 -16.27 -0.15
CA LYS A 206 3.12 -17.00 -0.65
C LYS A 206 3.11 -18.45 -0.25
#